data_591552149b5ca711aa7a234a60efb68d
#
_entry.id   591552149b5ca711aa7a234a60efb68d
#
_cell.length_a   1.000
_cell.length_b   1.000
_cell.length_c   1.000
_cell.angle_alpha   90.00
_cell.angle_beta   90.00
_cell.angle_gamma   90.00
#
_symmetry.space_group_name_H-M   'P 1'
#
loop_
_entity.id
_entity.type
_entity.pdbx_description
1 polymer ?
#
loop_
_entity_poly.entity_id
_entity_poly.type
_entity_poly.pdbx_seq_one_letter_code
_entity_poly.pdbx_strand_id
1 'polypeptide(L)'
;MKVKVKFFAIFRDVVGKKEITLSFRNELTVAKLLKHIRNSFPEINRYIDEYEIEPIIVLVNGKPATEKTTLNDGDEVAIFPPAAGGIGVGKIVKHDVSLEAIINDMRRNKDFEKAGAVVIFIGFVKGIVEGKKVYSLSYEAYEPYATKKLQEIADDALRREGVIDVRIYHKVMKLKPKETTVYIVVAATNRQIAFDVARDILERVKKEVPIWKLEVRDDGEYWIIGDGKRIPRPKKR
;
A
#
# COMPACT_ATOMS: atom_id res chain seq x y z
N MET A 1 -6.92 33.30 -7.39
CA MET A 1 -6.74 32.24 -8.39
C MET A 1 -7.98 31.33 -8.43
N LYS A 2 -8.34 30.85 -9.60
CA LYS A 2 -9.45 29.90 -9.80
C LYS A 2 -8.89 28.57 -10.28
N VAL A 3 -9.37 27.48 -9.71
CA VAL A 3 -8.96 26.12 -10.08
C VAL A 3 -10.21 25.31 -10.41
N LYS A 4 -10.22 24.63 -11.55
CA LYS A 4 -11.28 23.71 -11.93
C LYS A 4 -10.95 22.30 -11.40
N VAL A 5 -11.83 21.73 -10.60
CA VAL A 5 -11.66 20.38 -10.05
C VAL A 5 -12.66 19.44 -10.69
N LYS A 6 -12.20 18.36 -11.28
CA LYS A 6 -13.00 17.29 -11.88
C LYS A 6 -12.96 16.04 -11.00
N PHE A 7 -14.12 15.47 -10.75
CA PHE A 7 -14.29 14.24 -9.98
C PHE A 7 -14.67 13.07 -10.88
N PHE A 8 -14.08 11.91 -10.59
CA PHE A 8 -14.30 10.69 -11.35
C PHE A 8 -14.76 9.54 -10.45
N ALA A 9 -15.47 8.58 -11.06
CA ALA A 9 -15.99 7.39 -10.40
C ALA A 9 -16.71 7.73 -9.08
N ILE A 10 -16.43 7.00 -7.99
CA ILE A 10 -17.10 7.18 -6.70
C ILE A 10 -17.01 8.61 -6.17
N PHE A 11 -15.90 9.34 -6.40
CA PHE A 11 -15.79 10.73 -5.96
C PHE A 11 -16.78 11.66 -6.65
N ARG A 12 -17.07 11.42 -7.93
CA ARG A 12 -18.13 12.15 -8.66
C ARG A 12 -19.52 11.86 -8.07
N ASP A 13 -19.77 10.59 -7.75
CA ASP A 13 -21.06 10.16 -7.23
C ASP A 13 -21.30 10.72 -5.82
N VAL A 14 -20.27 10.72 -4.96
CA VAL A 14 -20.30 11.28 -3.61
C VAL A 14 -20.46 12.80 -3.62
N VAL A 15 -19.71 13.50 -4.49
CA VAL A 15 -19.82 14.98 -4.62
C VAL A 15 -21.12 15.40 -5.31
N GLY A 16 -21.72 14.52 -6.11
CA GLY A 16 -22.93 14.79 -6.91
C GLY A 16 -22.67 15.72 -8.10
N LYS A 17 -21.39 16.01 -8.42
CA LYS A 17 -21.02 16.91 -9.52
C LYS A 17 -19.82 16.34 -10.28
N LYS A 18 -19.80 16.54 -11.59
CA LYS A 18 -18.66 16.14 -12.44
C LYS A 18 -17.46 17.07 -12.23
N GLU A 19 -17.71 18.36 -12.01
CA GLU A 19 -16.69 19.37 -11.83
C GLU A 19 -17.20 20.52 -10.96
N ILE A 20 -16.29 21.20 -10.27
CA ILE A 20 -16.51 22.43 -9.53
C ILE A 20 -15.39 23.43 -9.81
N THR A 21 -15.66 24.71 -9.70
CA THR A 21 -14.64 25.76 -9.75
C THR A 21 -14.47 26.32 -8.36
N LEU A 22 -13.25 26.29 -7.84
CA LEU A 22 -12.90 26.82 -6.52
C LEU A 22 -12.03 28.06 -6.67
N SER A 23 -12.24 29.04 -5.79
CA SER A 23 -11.47 30.29 -5.76
C SER A 23 -10.64 30.37 -4.50
N PHE A 24 -9.36 30.66 -4.63
CA PHE A 24 -8.42 30.80 -3.52
C PHE A 24 -7.72 32.17 -3.58
N ARG A 25 -7.41 32.74 -2.41
CA ARG A 25 -6.73 34.04 -2.31
C ARG A 25 -5.20 33.89 -2.22
N ASN A 26 -4.74 32.77 -1.70
CA ASN A 26 -3.33 32.49 -1.42
C ASN A 26 -2.80 31.38 -2.34
N GLU A 27 -1.49 31.19 -2.29
CA GLU A 27 -0.80 30.08 -2.94
C GLU A 27 -1.40 28.73 -2.53
N LEU A 28 -1.68 27.89 -3.52
CA LEU A 28 -2.38 26.64 -3.38
C LEU A 28 -1.48 25.48 -3.86
N THR A 29 -1.38 24.45 -3.05
CA THR A 29 -0.82 23.15 -3.44
C THR A 29 -1.91 22.11 -3.55
N VAL A 30 -1.60 20.99 -4.23
CA VAL A 30 -2.52 19.83 -4.31
C VAL A 30 -2.93 19.37 -2.91
N ALA A 31 -2.01 19.30 -1.93
CA ALA A 31 -2.35 18.95 -0.54
C ALA A 31 -3.39 19.88 0.08
N LYS A 32 -3.22 21.20 -0.09
CA LYS A 32 -4.18 22.19 0.42
C LYS A 32 -5.54 22.07 -0.29
N LEU A 33 -5.53 21.81 -1.59
CA LEU A 33 -6.75 21.57 -2.37
C LEU A 33 -7.49 20.32 -1.89
N LEU A 34 -6.80 19.18 -1.73
CA LEU A 34 -7.39 17.94 -1.23
C LEU A 34 -7.98 18.12 0.16
N LYS A 35 -7.27 18.82 1.07
CA LYS A 35 -7.78 19.15 2.40
C LYS A 35 -9.05 20.01 2.33
N HIS A 36 -9.09 21.00 1.43
CA HIS A 36 -10.28 21.83 1.23
C HIS A 36 -11.47 21.00 0.73
N ILE A 37 -11.25 20.10 -0.23
CA ILE A 37 -12.28 19.21 -0.77
C ILE A 37 -12.80 18.26 0.32
N ARG A 38 -11.93 17.65 1.10
CA ARG A 38 -12.29 16.76 2.22
C ARG A 38 -13.14 17.50 3.27
N ASN A 39 -12.84 18.76 3.54
CA ASN A 39 -13.61 19.58 4.46
C ASN A 39 -14.98 20.03 3.87
N SER A 40 -15.03 20.30 2.56
CA SER A 40 -16.25 20.74 1.87
C SER A 40 -17.22 19.59 1.58
N PHE A 41 -16.70 18.37 1.47
CA PHE A 41 -17.45 17.15 1.18
C PHE A 41 -17.06 16.04 2.19
N PRO A 42 -17.54 16.12 3.44
CA PRO A 42 -17.16 15.16 4.50
C PRO A 42 -17.45 13.70 4.15
N GLU A 43 -18.46 13.45 3.32
CA GLU A 43 -18.77 12.11 2.82
C GLU A 43 -17.59 11.47 2.05
N ILE A 44 -16.73 12.26 1.39
CA ILE A 44 -15.52 11.76 0.74
C ILE A 44 -14.61 11.07 1.77
N ASN A 45 -14.42 11.68 2.96
CA ASN A 45 -13.60 11.09 4.02
C ASN A 45 -14.18 9.76 4.47
N ARG A 46 -15.48 9.72 4.71
CA ARG A 46 -16.15 8.48 5.10
C ARG A 46 -15.89 7.37 4.09
N TYR A 47 -16.03 7.64 2.78
CA TYR A 47 -15.76 6.63 1.75
C TYR A 47 -14.28 6.27 1.66
N ILE A 48 -13.36 7.24 1.82
CA ILE A 48 -11.92 6.98 1.82
C ILE A 48 -11.56 6.06 2.98
N ASP A 49 -12.06 6.36 4.19
CA ASP A 49 -11.73 5.63 5.41
C ASP A 49 -12.42 4.25 5.45
N GLU A 50 -13.72 4.19 5.08
CA GLU A 50 -14.51 2.95 5.10
C GLU A 50 -14.05 1.93 4.05
N TYR A 51 -13.59 2.41 2.87
CA TYR A 51 -13.19 1.56 1.75
C TYR A 51 -11.69 1.63 1.45
N GLU A 52 -10.90 2.24 2.33
CA GLU A 52 -9.44 2.41 2.17
C GLU A 52 -9.04 2.91 0.76
N ILE A 53 -9.77 3.93 0.25
CA ILE A 53 -9.56 4.46 -1.09
C ILE A 53 -8.29 5.32 -1.12
N GLU A 54 -7.13 4.69 -1.07
CA GLU A 54 -5.83 5.36 -1.21
C GLU A 54 -4.88 4.48 -2.05
N PRO A 55 -3.94 5.11 -2.79
CA PRO A 55 -3.74 6.55 -2.92
C PRO A 55 -4.76 7.22 -3.85
N ILE A 56 -5.19 8.43 -3.50
CA ILE A 56 -5.97 9.27 -4.42
C ILE A 56 -5.05 9.68 -5.57
N ILE A 57 -5.46 9.41 -6.81
CA ILE A 57 -4.73 9.83 -8.00
C ILE A 57 -5.13 11.24 -8.35
N VAL A 58 -4.14 12.13 -8.52
CA VAL A 58 -4.35 13.51 -8.92
C VAL A 58 -3.56 13.82 -10.20
N LEU A 59 -4.26 14.36 -11.18
CA LEU A 59 -3.64 14.94 -12.37
C LEU A 59 -3.87 16.45 -12.37
N VAL A 60 -2.84 17.21 -12.72
CA VAL A 60 -2.93 18.66 -12.98
C VAL A 60 -2.65 18.88 -14.47
N ASN A 61 -3.63 19.45 -15.18
CA ASN A 61 -3.58 19.63 -16.63
C ASN A 61 -3.19 18.34 -17.39
N GLY A 62 -3.76 17.22 -16.94
CA GLY A 62 -3.53 15.89 -17.52
C GLY A 62 -2.20 15.22 -17.15
N LYS A 63 -1.36 15.83 -16.32
CA LYS A 63 -0.07 15.26 -15.87
C LYS A 63 -0.14 14.80 -14.41
N PRO A 64 0.50 13.67 -14.06
CA PRO A 64 0.56 13.20 -12.67
C PRO A 64 1.11 14.27 -11.74
N ALA A 65 0.45 14.46 -10.60
CA ALA A 65 0.83 15.44 -9.60
C ALA A 65 1.01 14.81 -8.23
N THR A 66 1.82 15.42 -7.39
CA THR A 66 2.04 15.05 -6.00
C THR A 66 1.40 16.08 -5.08
N GLU A 67 1.26 15.77 -3.81
CA GLU A 67 0.75 16.70 -2.79
C GLU A 67 1.51 18.06 -2.75
N LYS A 68 2.81 18.04 -3.11
CA LYS A 68 3.67 19.23 -3.14
C LYS A 68 3.52 20.07 -4.42
N THR A 69 2.80 19.57 -5.42
CA THR A 69 2.61 20.30 -6.69
C THR A 69 1.86 21.60 -6.45
N THR A 70 2.46 22.73 -6.85
CA THR A 70 1.84 24.06 -6.79
C THR A 70 0.83 24.21 -7.92
N LEU A 71 -0.31 24.82 -7.63
CA LEU A 71 -1.40 25.08 -8.57
C LEU A 71 -1.40 26.56 -8.97
N ASN A 72 -1.69 26.83 -10.24
CA ASN A 72 -1.79 28.15 -10.81
C ASN A 72 -3.24 28.53 -11.15
N ASP A 73 -3.46 29.80 -11.44
CA ASP A 73 -4.76 30.27 -11.90
C ASP A 73 -5.13 29.61 -13.24
N GLY A 74 -6.37 29.09 -13.30
CA GLY A 74 -6.88 28.39 -14.47
C GLY A 74 -6.53 26.89 -14.55
N ASP A 75 -5.74 26.35 -13.61
CA ASP A 75 -5.40 24.91 -13.63
C ASP A 75 -6.65 24.02 -13.51
N GLU A 76 -6.61 22.91 -14.27
CA GLU A 76 -7.56 21.83 -14.19
C GLU A 76 -6.98 20.67 -13.37
N VAL A 77 -7.63 20.36 -12.25
CA VAL A 77 -7.22 19.27 -11.36
C VAL A 77 -8.24 18.14 -11.45
N ALA A 78 -7.81 16.98 -11.91
CA ALA A 78 -8.63 15.78 -11.97
C ALA A 78 -8.30 14.85 -10.79
N ILE A 79 -9.33 14.42 -10.06
CA ILE A 79 -9.21 13.59 -8.85
C ILE A 79 -9.90 12.26 -9.12
N PHE A 80 -9.12 11.18 -8.97
CA PHE A 80 -9.57 9.82 -9.21
C PHE A 80 -9.40 8.98 -7.94
N PRO A 81 -10.33 8.06 -7.65
CA PRO A 81 -9.97 6.90 -6.84
C PRO A 81 -8.92 6.07 -7.59
N PRO A 82 -8.19 5.16 -6.93
CA PRO A 82 -7.37 4.19 -7.63
C PRO A 82 -8.18 3.56 -8.77
N ALA A 83 -7.57 3.47 -9.96
CA ALA A 83 -8.28 2.92 -11.11
C ALA A 83 -8.69 1.47 -10.84
N ALA A 84 -9.94 1.13 -11.16
CA ALA A 84 -10.41 -0.25 -11.18
C ALA A 84 -9.85 -0.96 -12.42
N GLY A 85 -8.65 -1.40 -12.33
CA GLY A 85 -7.93 -2.24 -13.29
C GLY A 85 -6.63 -2.57 -12.59
N GLY A 86 -6.32 -3.86 -12.39
CA GLY A 86 -5.23 -4.38 -11.59
C GLY A 86 -4.04 -3.45 -11.39
N ILE A 87 -4.12 -2.55 -10.43
CA ILE A 87 -2.96 -1.82 -9.96
C ILE A 87 -2.40 -2.68 -8.85
N GLY A 88 -1.22 -3.27 -9.07
CA GLY A 88 -0.50 -3.89 -8.00
C GLY A 88 -0.41 -2.92 -6.82
N VAL A 89 -0.72 -3.37 -5.62
CA VAL A 89 -0.59 -2.55 -4.41
C VAL A 89 0.54 -3.07 -3.56
N GLY A 90 1.56 -2.23 -3.35
CA GLY A 90 2.65 -2.50 -2.43
C GLY A 90 2.75 -1.39 -1.39
N LYS A 91 2.42 -1.67 -0.12
CA LYS A 91 2.38 -0.65 0.95
C LYS A 91 3.03 -1.12 2.24
N ILE A 92 3.60 -0.15 2.98
CA ILE A 92 3.90 -0.31 4.40
C ILE A 92 2.66 0.12 5.20
N VAL A 93 2.30 -0.70 6.19
CA VAL A 93 1.15 -0.45 7.08
C VAL A 93 1.58 -0.52 8.55
N LYS A 94 0.81 0.13 9.44
CA LYS A 94 1.02 0.12 10.89
C LYS A 94 -0.16 -0.50 11.66
N HIS A 95 -1.07 -1.14 10.95
CA HIS A 95 -2.27 -1.78 11.49
C HIS A 95 -2.48 -3.14 10.83
N ASP A 96 -3.39 -3.94 11.34
CA ASP A 96 -3.81 -5.18 10.68
C ASP A 96 -4.67 -4.86 9.45
N VAL A 97 -4.47 -5.65 8.41
CA VAL A 97 -5.25 -5.53 7.18
C VAL A 97 -6.31 -6.62 7.15
N SER A 98 -7.55 -6.26 6.84
CA SER A 98 -8.63 -7.22 6.67
C SER A 98 -8.47 -7.99 5.37
N LEU A 99 -8.30 -9.30 5.46
CA LEU A 99 -8.25 -10.18 4.28
C LEU A 99 -9.55 -10.13 3.49
N GLU A 100 -10.67 -10.02 4.17
CA GLU A 100 -11.98 -9.90 3.54
C GLU A 100 -12.06 -8.61 2.72
N ALA A 101 -11.60 -7.49 3.27
CA ALA A 101 -11.55 -6.21 2.56
C ALA A 101 -10.65 -6.29 1.32
N ILE A 102 -9.46 -6.92 1.43
CA ILE A 102 -8.56 -7.14 0.30
C ILE A 102 -9.26 -7.95 -0.80
N ILE A 103 -9.87 -9.07 -0.46
CA ILE A 103 -10.53 -9.94 -1.46
C ILE A 103 -11.72 -9.23 -2.10
N ASN A 104 -12.51 -8.50 -1.32
CA ASN A 104 -13.64 -7.74 -1.83
C ASN A 104 -13.20 -6.62 -2.76
N ASP A 105 -12.07 -5.96 -2.47
CA ASP A 105 -11.48 -4.96 -3.36
C ASP A 105 -10.96 -5.60 -4.66
N MET A 106 -10.25 -6.73 -4.58
CA MET A 106 -9.80 -7.48 -5.77
C MET A 106 -10.96 -7.92 -6.66
N ARG A 107 -12.10 -8.33 -6.08
CA ARG A 107 -13.32 -8.71 -6.82
C ARG A 107 -13.95 -7.55 -7.61
N ARG A 108 -13.65 -6.30 -7.26
CA ARG A 108 -14.10 -5.12 -8.02
C ARG A 108 -13.30 -4.90 -9.30
N ASN A 109 -12.14 -5.53 -9.44
CA ASN A 109 -11.37 -5.53 -10.67
C ASN A 109 -12.21 -6.23 -11.76
N LYS A 110 -12.46 -5.55 -12.89
CA LYS A 110 -13.23 -6.08 -14.03
C LYS A 110 -12.63 -7.37 -14.62
N ASP A 111 -11.32 -7.56 -14.47
CA ASP A 111 -10.64 -8.75 -14.96
C ASP A 111 -10.68 -9.91 -13.93
N PHE A 112 -11.22 -9.68 -12.73
CA PHE A 112 -11.31 -10.72 -11.69
C PHE A 112 -12.19 -11.92 -12.10
N GLU A 113 -13.13 -11.73 -13.02
CA GLU A 113 -13.93 -12.83 -13.60
C GLU A 113 -13.06 -13.88 -14.31
N LYS A 114 -11.82 -13.54 -14.71
CA LYS A 114 -10.84 -14.45 -15.29
C LYS A 114 -10.01 -15.18 -14.23
N ALA A 115 -10.14 -14.81 -12.95
CA ALA A 115 -9.36 -15.41 -11.88
C ALA A 115 -9.86 -16.83 -11.57
N GLY A 116 -8.97 -17.80 -11.75
CA GLY A 116 -9.20 -19.19 -11.37
C GLY A 116 -8.65 -19.54 -9.98
N ALA A 117 -7.79 -18.69 -9.41
CA ALA A 117 -7.18 -18.91 -8.09
C ALA A 117 -6.75 -17.60 -7.42
N VAL A 118 -6.85 -17.58 -6.09
CA VAL A 118 -6.22 -16.58 -5.23
C VAL A 118 -5.32 -17.31 -4.24
N VAL A 119 -4.04 -16.92 -4.19
CA VAL A 119 -3.08 -17.39 -3.19
C VAL A 119 -2.82 -16.28 -2.19
N ILE A 120 -2.88 -16.63 -0.90
CA ILE A 120 -2.63 -15.73 0.22
C ILE A 120 -1.46 -16.27 1.03
N PHE A 121 -0.40 -15.49 1.13
CA PHE A 121 0.69 -15.74 2.06
C PHE A 121 0.60 -14.74 3.21
N ILE A 122 0.65 -15.25 4.45
CA ILE A 122 0.67 -14.44 5.66
C ILE A 122 1.88 -14.82 6.47
N GLY A 123 2.77 -13.86 6.72
CA GLY A 123 3.89 -14.04 7.63
C GLY A 123 3.52 -13.68 9.06
N PHE A 124 4.04 -14.43 10.03
CA PHE A 124 3.82 -14.20 11.46
C PHE A 124 5.14 -14.07 12.21
N VAL A 125 5.11 -13.37 13.33
CA VAL A 125 6.22 -13.39 14.30
C VAL A 125 6.24 -14.75 15.00
N LYS A 126 7.38 -15.45 14.90
CA LYS A 126 7.58 -16.71 15.60
C LYS A 126 7.78 -16.47 17.11
N GLY A 127 7.17 -17.29 17.94
CA GLY A 127 7.35 -17.24 19.40
C GLY A 127 8.56 -18.01 19.91
N ILE A 128 9.06 -18.96 19.11
CA ILE A 128 10.23 -19.79 19.41
C ILE A 128 11.10 -19.86 18.16
N VAL A 129 12.39 -19.61 18.33
CA VAL A 129 13.40 -19.71 17.26
C VAL A 129 14.64 -20.35 17.83
N GLU A 130 15.09 -21.47 17.23
CA GLU A 130 16.26 -22.26 17.70
C GLU A 130 16.20 -22.60 19.19
N GLY A 131 15.01 -22.94 19.68
CA GLY A 131 14.76 -23.29 21.07
C GLY A 131 14.69 -22.08 22.04
N LYS A 132 14.89 -20.86 21.53
CA LYS A 132 14.86 -19.63 22.33
C LYS A 132 13.49 -18.94 22.21
N LYS A 133 13.03 -18.36 23.33
CA LYS A 133 11.77 -17.62 23.37
C LYS A 133 11.96 -16.24 22.78
N VAL A 134 11.10 -15.88 21.82
CA VAL A 134 11.05 -14.54 21.22
C VAL A 134 10.01 -13.70 21.95
N TYR A 135 10.40 -12.50 22.36
CA TYR A 135 9.52 -11.53 23.02
C TYR A 135 8.93 -10.52 22.05
N SER A 136 9.72 -10.09 21.07
CA SER A 136 9.26 -9.15 20.04
C SER A 136 10.15 -9.17 18.81
N LEU A 137 9.59 -8.70 17.70
CA LEU A 137 10.28 -8.43 16.45
C LEU A 137 9.95 -7.00 16.03
N SER A 138 10.97 -6.14 15.97
CA SER A 138 10.81 -4.75 15.55
C SER A 138 11.28 -4.59 14.11
N TYR A 139 10.43 -4.01 13.26
CA TYR A 139 10.77 -3.69 11.88
C TYR A 139 11.08 -2.22 11.73
N GLU A 140 12.14 -1.90 10.99
CA GLU A 140 12.53 -0.57 10.56
C GLU A 140 12.60 -0.55 9.04
N ALA A 141 12.14 0.52 8.41
CA ALA A 141 12.16 0.69 6.96
C ALA A 141 12.79 2.02 6.56
N TYR A 142 13.50 2.03 5.44
CA TYR A 142 13.97 3.27 4.83
C TYR A 142 12.89 3.85 3.91
N GLU A 143 12.07 4.74 4.46
CA GLU A 143 11.00 5.43 3.75
C GLU A 143 11.50 6.72 3.06
N PRO A 144 10.92 7.10 1.90
CA PRO A 144 9.82 6.44 1.20
C PRO A 144 10.26 5.32 0.26
N TYR A 145 11.55 4.96 0.26
CA TYR A 145 12.13 4.02 -0.69
C TYR A 145 11.58 2.59 -0.53
N ALA A 146 11.32 2.15 0.71
CA ALA A 146 10.76 0.83 0.98
C ALA A 146 9.36 0.67 0.40
N THR A 147 8.47 1.65 0.61
CA THR A 147 7.12 1.66 0.01
C THR A 147 7.19 1.68 -1.51
N LYS A 148 8.07 2.51 -2.10
CA LYS A 148 8.26 2.55 -3.56
C LYS A 148 8.69 1.19 -4.11
N LYS A 149 9.61 0.51 -3.43
CA LYS A 149 10.10 -0.81 -3.85
C LYS A 149 9.02 -1.89 -3.75
N LEU A 150 8.19 -1.87 -2.69
CA LEU A 150 7.03 -2.78 -2.60
C LEU A 150 6.06 -2.57 -3.76
N GLN A 151 5.79 -1.31 -4.13
CA GLN A 151 4.93 -0.97 -5.25
C GLN A 151 5.53 -1.45 -6.58
N GLU A 152 6.82 -1.24 -6.82
CA GLU A 152 7.52 -1.73 -8.02
C GLU A 152 7.41 -3.26 -8.14
N ILE A 153 7.58 -3.99 -7.04
CA ILE A 153 7.44 -5.46 -7.03
C ILE A 153 6.01 -5.88 -7.40
N ALA A 154 5.00 -5.19 -6.86
CA ALA A 154 3.61 -5.48 -7.16
C ALA A 154 3.28 -5.20 -8.63
N ASP A 155 3.76 -4.08 -9.18
CA ASP A 155 3.53 -3.68 -10.58
C ASP A 155 4.24 -4.64 -11.55
N ASP A 156 5.47 -5.07 -11.23
CA ASP A 156 6.21 -6.06 -12.02
C ASP A 156 5.50 -7.41 -12.06
N ALA A 157 5.00 -7.85 -10.91
CA ALA A 157 4.26 -9.10 -10.82
C ALA A 157 2.96 -9.05 -11.62
N LEU A 158 2.26 -7.90 -11.57
CA LEU A 158 1.00 -7.69 -12.29
C LEU A 158 1.18 -7.73 -13.82
N ARG A 159 2.36 -7.35 -14.34
CA ARG A 159 2.66 -7.41 -15.79
C ARG A 159 2.85 -8.83 -16.32
N ARG A 160 2.95 -9.84 -15.47
CA ARG A 160 3.11 -11.24 -15.89
C ARG A 160 1.80 -11.78 -16.47
N GLU A 161 1.91 -12.53 -17.54
CA GLU A 161 0.76 -13.18 -18.17
C GLU A 161 0.00 -14.06 -17.18
N GLY A 162 -1.32 -13.93 -17.19
CA GLY A 162 -2.21 -14.69 -16.30
C GLY A 162 -2.33 -14.16 -14.87
N VAL A 163 -1.60 -13.10 -14.49
CA VAL A 163 -1.80 -12.41 -13.21
C VAL A 163 -2.91 -11.38 -13.34
N ILE A 164 -3.85 -11.39 -12.41
CA ILE A 164 -5.05 -10.53 -12.43
C ILE A 164 -4.91 -9.39 -11.43
N ASP A 165 -4.43 -9.67 -10.21
CA ASP A 165 -4.29 -8.68 -9.16
C ASP A 165 -3.21 -9.10 -8.15
N VAL A 166 -2.51 -8.11 -7.59
CA VAL A 166 -1.43 -8.32 -6.61
C VAL A 166 -1.55 -7.31 -5.48
N ARG A 167 -1.53 -7.79 -4.23
CA ARG A 167 -1.54 -6.95 -3.03
C ARG A 167 -0.40 -7.36 -2.10
N ILE A 168 0.44 -6.40 -1.71
CA ILE A 168 1.55 -6.60 -0.78
C ILE A 168 1.43 -5.57 0.34
N TYR A 169 1.23 -6.03 1.58
CA TYR A 169 1.20 -5.17 2.77
C TYR A 169 2.24 -5.65 3.76
N HIS A 170 3.20 -4.81 4.12
CA HIS A 170 4.23 -5.13 5.11
C HIS A 170 4.08 -4.25 6.34
N LYS A 171 3.98 -4.86 7.54
CA LYS A 171 3.91 -4.10 8.80
C LYS A 171 5.31 -3.67 9.21
N VAL A 172 5.46 -2.38 9.51
CA VAL A 172 6.71 -1.79 10.02
C VAL A 172 6.44 -1.15 11.37
N MET A 173 6.61 -1.95 12.42
CA MET A 173 6.44 -1.59 13.81
C MET A 173 7.02 -2.68 14.72
N LYS A 174 6.95 -2.48 16.05
CA LYS A 174 7.25 -3.54 17.01
C LYS A 174 6.06 -4.50 17.12
N LEU A 175 6.32 -5.78 16.89
CA LEU A 175 5.32 -6.86 16.87
C LEU A 175 5.65 -7.92 17.92
N LYS A 176 4.60 -8.52 18.48
CA LYS A 176 4.70 -9.65 19.41
C LYS A 176 4.58 -10.98 18.65
N PRO A 177 4.98 -12.11 19.28
CA PRO A 177 4.70 -13.44 18.74
C PRO A 177 3.23 -13.61 18.35
N LYS A 178 3.00 -14.30 17.21
CA LYS A 178 1.71 -14.55 16.57
C LYS A 178 1.09 -13.34 15.83
N GLU A 179 1.65 -12.13 15.97
CA GLU A 179 1.20 -11.00 15.18
C GLU A 179 1.69 -11.12 13.73
N THR A 180 0.88 -10.63 12.81
CA THR A 180 1.14 -10.67 11.37
C THR A 180 2.23 -9.67 10.99
N THR A 181 3.09 -10.04 10.06
CA THR A 181 4.20 -9.20 9.57
C THR A 181 4.00 -8.72 8.15
N VAL A 182 3.48 -9.57 7.28
CA VAL A 182 3.33 -9.32 5.85
C VAL A 182 2.15 -10.09 5.30
N TYR A 183 1.44 -9.48 4.36
CA TYR A 183 0.40 -10.10 3.55
C TYR A 183 0.83 -10.01 2.09
N ILE A 184 0.78 -11.12 1.36
CA ILE A 184 0.95 -11.18 -0.10
C ILE A 184 -0.26 -11.92 -0.65
N VAL A 185 -1.04 -11.24 -1.49
CA VAL A 185 -2.25 -11.80 -2.09
C VAL A 185 -2.11 -11.69 -3.60
N VAL A 186 -2.25 -12.81 -4.29
CA VAL A 186 -2.12 -12.90 -5.76
C VAL A 186 -3.35 -13.57 -6.32
N ALA A 187 -4.08 -12.88 -7.17
CA ALA A 187 -5.12 -13.44 -8.00
C ALA A 187 -4.56 -13.73 -9.41
N ALA A 188 -4.78 -14.92 -9.92
CA ALA A 188 -4.31 -15.34 -11.24
C ALA A 188 -5.32 -16.25 -11.94
N THR A 189 -5.14 -16.44 -13.24
CA THR A 189 -6.00 -17.30 -14.08
C THR A 189 -5.99 -18.77 -13.65
N ASN A 190 -4.90 -19.21 -13.01
CA ASN A 190 -4.80 -20.56 -12.46
C ASN A 190 -3.89 -20.61 -11.23
N ARG A 191 -3.98 -21.73 -10.49
CA ARG A 191 -3.23 -21.92 -9.25
C ARG A 191 -1.70 -21.94 -9.44
N GLN A 192 -1.20 -22.48 -10.53
CA GLN A 192 0.24 -22.57 -10.76
C GLN A 192 0.87 -21.19 -10.82
N ILE A 193 0.31 -20.28 -11.62
CA ILE A 193 0.75 -18.90 -11.73
C ILE A 193 0.65 -18.20 -10.38
N ALA A 194 -0.49 -18.37 -9.66
CA ALA A 194 -0.69 -17.73 -8.38
C ALA A 194 0.36 -18.12 -7.33
N PHE A 195 0.71 -19.41 -7.21
CA PHE A 195 1.74 -19.88 -6.30
C PHE A 195 3.15 -19.43 -6.70
N ASP A 196 3.50 -19.53 -7.99
CA ASP A 196 4.82 -19.14 -8.47
C ASP A 196 5.07 -17.64 -8.28
N VAL A 197 4.08 -16.81 -8.60
CA VAL A 197 4.16 -15.36 -8.43
C VAL A 197 4.19 -14.97 -6.94
N ALA A 198 3.37 -15.57 -6.09
CA ALA A 198 3.39 -15.29 -4.65
C ALA A 198 4.75 -15.64 -4.01
N ARG A 199 5.35 -16.76 -4.39
CA ARG A 199 6.69 -17.16 -3.96
C ARG A 199 7.76 -16.16 -4.42
N ASP A 200 7.74 -15.77 -5.69
CA ASP A 200 8.70 -14.81 -6.23
C ASP A 200 8.58 -13.44 -5.54
N ILE A 201 7.37 -12.94 -5.35
CA ILE A 201 7.12 -11.70 -4.60
C ILE A 201 7.73 -11.79 -3.20
N LEU A 202 7.51 -12.90 -2.48
CA LEU A 202 8.05 -13.09 -1.13
C LEU A 202 9.58 -13.02 -1.12
N GLU A 203 10.24 -13.68 -2.07
CA GLU A 203 11.71 -13.66 -2.17
C GLU A 203 12.23 -12.26 -2.55
N ARG A 204 11.56 -11.57 -3.46
CA ARG A 204 11.89 -10.18 -3.83
C ARG A 204 11.70 -9.22 -2.67
N VAL A 205 10.62 -9.31 -1.92
CA VAL A 205 10.37 -8.48 -0.73
C VAL A 205 11.51 -8.66 0.28
N LYS A 206 11.97 -9.88 0.52
CA LYS A 206 13.07 -10.15 1.44
C LYS A 206 14.42 -9.61 0.98
N LYS A 207 14.68 -9.60 -0.33
CA LYS A 207 15.98 -9.23 -0.92
C LYS A 207 16.09 -7.77 -1.33
N GLU A 208 15.01 -7.18 -1.85
CA GLU A 208 15.04 -5.89 -2.51
C GLU A 208 14.50 -4.74 -1.66
N VAL A 209 13.57 -5.04 -0.72
CA VAL A 209 12.93 -3.99 0.09
C VAL A 209 13.82 -3.66 1.30
N PRO A 210 14.23 -2.40 1.49
CA PRO A 210 15.07 -2.00 2.62
C PRO A 210 14.27 -1.95 3.93
N ILE A 211 13.99 -3.14 4.44
CA ILE A 211 13.34 -3.39 5.73
C ILE A 211 14.27 -4.26 6.57
N TRP A 212 14.59 -3.79 7.76
CA TRP A 212 15.42 -4.51 8.74
C TRP A 212 14.58 -4.94 9.92
N LYS A 213 15.01 -6.01 10.59
CA LYS A 213 14.31 -6.56 11.75
C LYS A 213 15.24 -6.83 12.91
N LEU A 214 14.86 -6.32 14.08
CA LEU A 214 15.51 -6.56 15.35
C LEU A 214 14.67 -7.55 16.15
N GLU A 215 15.23 -8.71 16.45
CA GLU A 215 14.61 -9.76 17.27
C GLU A 215 15.07 -9.64 18.71
N VAL A 216 14.13 -9.62 19.65
CA VAL A 216 14.38 -9.65 21.10
C VAL A 216 14.00 -11.02 21.64
N ARG A 217 15.00 -11.74 22.19
CA ARG A 217 14.85 -13.10 22.73
C ARG A 217 15.26 -13.14 24.20
N ASP A 218 15.07 -14.31 24.82
CA ASP A 218 15.52 -14.57 26.19
C ASP A 218 17.04 -14.57 26.36
N ASP A 219 17.81 -14.80 25.28
CA ASP A 219 19.26 -14.81 25.25
C ASP A 219 19.90 -13.52 24.68
N GLY A 220 19.11 -12.52 24.28
CA GLY A 220 19.63 -11.24 23.79
C GLY A 220 18.82 -10.58 22.70
N GLU A 221 19.38 -9.51 22.13
CA GLU A 221 18.82 -8.76 21.02
C GLU A 221 19.68 -8.96 19.76
N TYR A 222 19.05 -9.23 18.63
CA TYR A 222 19.74 -9.61 17.39
C TYR A 222 19.16 -8.90 16.18
N TRP A 223 20.02 -8.25 15.39
CA TRP A 223 19.69 -7.86 14.03
C TRP A 223 19.67 -9.09 13.13
N ILE A 224 18.61 -9.25 12.35
CA ILE A 224 18.49 -10.32 11.37
C ILE A 224 18.88 -9.79 10.00
N ILE A 225 19.91 -10.37 9.41
CA ILE A 225 20.50 -9.94 8.12
C ILE A 225 20.45 -11.09 7.13
N GLY A 226 20.16 -10.77 5.86
CA GLY A 226 20.08 -11.74 4.77
C GLY A 226 19.14 -12.90 5.06
N ASP A 227 19.58 -14.12 4.81
CA ASP A 227 18.77 -15.34 4.96
C ASP A 227 18.58 -15.80 6.42
N GLY A 228 18.54 -14.84 7.36
CA GLY A 228 18.24 -15.13 8.76
C GLY A 228 19.45 -15.17 9.68
N LYS A 229 20.64 -14.73 9.22
CA LYS A 229 21.82 -14.60 10.07
C LYS A 229 21.58 -13.60 11.19
N ARG A 230 21.84 -14.01 12.44
CA ARG A 230 21.68 -13.18 13.65
C ARG A 230 22.99 -12.52 14.05
N ILE A 231 22.97 -11.20 14.15
CA ILE A 231 24.11 -10.41 14.64
C ILE A 231 23.69 -9.78 15.97
N PRO A 232 24.42 -10.04 17.07
CA PRO A 232 24.10 -9.43 18.36
C PRO A 232 24.08 -7.90 18.26
N ARG A 233 23.07 -7.29 18.87
CA ARG A 233 22.99 -5.83 18.94
C ARG A 233 24.07 -5.32 19.89
N PRO A 234 24.91 -4.34 19.48
CA PRO A 234 25.87 -3.72 20.37
C PRO A 234 25.17 -3.13 21.60
N LYS A 235 25.68 -3.42 22.79
CA LYS A 235 25.21 -2.75 24.01
C LYS A 235 25.49 -1.26 23.87
N LYS A 236 24.49 -0.41 24.10
CA LYS A 236 24.75 1.04 24.23
C LYS A 236 25.70 1.26 25.37
N ARG A 237 26.82 1.90 25.07
CA ARG A 237 27.74 2.41 26.12
C ARG A 237 27.08 3.54 26.88
#